data_b3fbc57188a3cdf68ba5f1fcd18d10be
#
_entry.id   b3fbc57188a3cdf68ba5f1fcd18d10be
#
_cell.length_a   1.000
_cell.length_b   1.000
_cell.length_c   1.000
_cell.angle_alpha   90.00
_cell.angle_beta   90.00
_cell.angle_gamma   90.00
#
_symmetry.space_group_name_H-M   'P 1'
#
loop_
_entity.id
_entity.type
_entity.pdbx_description
1 polymer ?
#
loop_
_entity_poly.entity_id
_entity_poly.type
_entity_poly.pdbx_seq_one_letter_code
_entity_poly.pdbx_strand_id
1 'polypeptide(L)'
;MKKTGLLAVALMGLGCGVSDPTSSSHYTDIVRTGYFDSEMNVSDWRNEFVSREEARIDLKVLDSLMTYHYAYNEADNLDESSVLQAISEQLPERMRVGDFAMQLQKALALSIDGHAPRIAGVNEAGERERIEDNPPGQHYFPFELRSTGSRIVAFDGVRRELIEPEYPYVAKIDGIEISEWIEAAQSIIVDGTSQLRWHRGARQLANIGFLRMEMYRASSDQALVLFENHDRSSQVERMVELVEASVAARERYPFAEDARDRIPEDIAYFRIRRMESDPDYIASFAAWIQDSRRVRGVIVDIRDNGGGSRLPLLTLLPHLLDVDSEPVVVNAGRLKLSPGCPGPGCEAPEEGYLANRFMLPIRAIPEGTPERMALDEWLPGFTPQWSPPAEGFSDWHYLIVGPDTDPAFVGKPIIVLMNNGNFSASDIFLSALKGRNGVTLLGTASSGGSARQNEHILPRSDLAVRLASMASFQASNSRLYDGVGINPDIHMEPEPGFFVNASDLMLERAIELIRESRGGSHIGR
;
A
#
# COMPACT_ATOMS: atom_id res chain seq x y z
N MET A 1 -20.23 16.35 65.20
CA MET A 1 -18.99 15.57 65.20
C MET A 1 -19.28 14.26 64.46
N LYS A 2 -18.89 14.16 63.22
CA LYS A 2 -18.55 12.93 62.47
C LYS A 2 -18.03 13.39 61.12
N LYS A 3 -16.72 13.21 60.89
CA LYS A 3 -16.03 13.45 59.63
C LYS A 3 -16.29 12.22 58.76
N THR A 4 -16.80 12.43 57.54
CA THR A 4 -16.83 11.46 56.47
C THR A 4 -15.80 11.88 55.44
N GLY A 5 -14.76 11.05 55.29
CA GLY A 5 -13.73 11.23 54.25
C GLY A 5 -14.24 10.78 52.91
N LEU A 6 -14.06 11.60 51.89
CA LEU A 6 -14.26 11.26 50.47
C LEU A 6 -12.96 10.69 49.93
N LEU A 7 -13.01 9.47 49.49
CA LEU A 7 -11.94 8.79 48.76
C LEU A 7 -12.02 9.24 47.28
N ALA A 8 -11.05 10.00 46.80
CA ALA A 8 -10.93 10.35 45.40
C ALA A 8 -10.21 9.23 44.67
N VAL A 9 -10.93 8.52 43.80
CA VAL A 9 -10.35 7.57 42.84
C VAL A 9 -9.84 8.38 41.66
N ALA A 10 -8.52 8.43 41.48
CA ALA A 10 -7.89 8.98 40.29
C ALA A 10 -8.04 8.00 39.13
N LEU A 11 -8.91 8.31 38.19
CA LEU A 11 -8.92 7.68 36.85
C LEU A 11 -7.74 8.28 36.06
N MET A 12 -6.69 7.48 35.91
CA MET A 12 -5.67 7.75 34.88
C MET A 12 -6.30 7.45 33.51
N GLY A 13 -6.75 8.49 32.85
CA GLY A 13 -7.08 8.45 31.43
C GLY A 13 -5.79 8.34 30.63
N LEU A 14 -5.58 7.19 29.98
CA LEU A 14 -4.64 7.07 28.87
C LEU A 14 -5.22 7.89 27.70
N GLY A 15 -4.82 9.15 27.61
CA GLY A 15 -5.04 9.97 26.44
C GLY A 15 -4.11 9.51 25.34
N CYS A 16 -4.64 8.83 24.31
CA CYS A 16 -4.02 8.85 23.01
C CYS A 16 -4.00 10.32 22.56
N GLY A 17 -2.84 10.94 22.62
CA GLY A 17 -2.63 12.26 22.05
C GLY A 17 -2.72 12.12 20.53
N VAL A 18 -3.86 12.50 19.97
CA VAL A 18 -3.96 12.88 18.58
C VAL A 18 -3.15 14.16 18.47
N SER A 19 -1.97 14.13 17.87
CA SER A 19 -1.19 15.32 17.55
C SER A 19 -2.05 16.18 16.62
N ASP A 20 -2.29 17.42 17.02
CA ASP A 20 -2.98 18.41 16.21
C ASP A 20 -2.18 18.65 14.91
N PRO A 21 -2.69 18.31 13.72
CA PRO A 21 -1.97 18.47 12.47
C PRO A 21 -1.74 19.95 12.10
N THR A 22 -2.33 20.88 12.83
CA THR A 22 -2.21 22.33 12.56
C THR A 22 -1.06 23.03 13.30
N SER A 23 -0.18 22.28 13.99
CA SER A 23 0.98 22.91 14.63
C SER A 23 1.97 23.38 13.55
N SER A 24 2.20 24.68 13.47
CA SER A 24 3.08 25.35 12.50
C SER A 24 4.53 24.84 12.49
N SER A 25 4.91 23.97 13.39
CA SER A 25 6.26 23.36 13.46
C SER A 25 6.51 22.31 12.38
N HIS A 26 5.46 21.66 11.83
CA HIS A 26 5.63 20.67 10.77
C HIS A 26 5.90 21.29 9.38
N TYR A 27 5.50 22.55 9.18
CA TYR A 27 5.65 23.23 7.88
C TYR A 27 6.99 23.93 7.69
N THR A 28 7.72 24.21 8.75
CA THR A 28 9.01 24.92 8.67
C THR A 28 10.12 24.08 8.02
N ASP A 29 10.02 22.74 8.07
CA ASP A 29 11.00 21.83 7.52
C ASP A 29 10.69 21.32 6.09
N ILE A 30 9.54 21.75 5.50
CA ILE A 30 9.16 21.35 4.14
C ILE A 30 10.10 21.96 3.10
N VAL A 31 10.53 23.22 3.29
CA VAL A 31 11.37 23.92 2.34
C VAL A 31 12.84 23.75 2.72
N ARG A 32 13.46 22.70 2.22
CA ARG A 32 14.90 22.45 2.31
C ARG A 32 15.51 22.37 0.94
N THR A 33 16.63 23.04 0.73
CA THR A 33 17.44 22.96 -0.49
C THR A 33 18.77 22.25 -0.21
N GLY A 34 19.44 21.78 -1.26
CA GLY A 34 20.74 21.13 -1.16
C GLY A 34 20.68 19.62 -0.98
N TYR A 35 19.57 19.00 -1.36
CA TYR A 35 19.49 17.55 -1.50
C TYR A 35 20.36 17.05 -2.66
N PHE A 36 20.41 17.82 -3.74
CA PHE A 36 21.16 17.52 -4.95
C PHE A 36 22.27 18.55 -5.09
N ASP A 37 23.43 18.29 -4.49
CA ASP A 37 24.60 19.16 -4.63
C ASP A 37 25.41 18.81 -5.90
N SER A 38 26.44 19.62 -6.20
CA SER A 38 27.25 19.50 -7.41
C SER A 38 28.15 18.27 -7.47
N GLU A 39 28.27 17.51 -6.38
CA GLU A 39 29.11 16.31 -6.29
C GLU A 39 28.32 15.04 -6.67
N MET A 40 26.98 15.11 -6.66
CA MET A 40 26.16 14.03 -7.19
C MET A 40 26.25 14.04 -8.73
N ASN A 41 26.94 13.04 -9.26
CA ASN A 41 27.20 12.87 -10.70
C ASN A 41 25.92 12.34 -11.42
N VAL A 42 24.80 13.03 -11.22
CA VAL A 42 23.50 12.72 -11.84
C VAL A 42 23.29 13.75 -12.94
N SER A 43 23.62 13.39 -14.18
CA SER A 43 23.33 14.21 -15.37
C SER A 43 21.88 13.96 -15.79
N ASP A 44 20.91 14.34 -14.98
CA ASP A 44 19.50 14.16 -15.29
C ASP A 44 18.68 15.40 -14.90
N TRP A 45 17.36 15.29 -15.04
CA TRP A 45 16.37 16.31 -14.73
C TRP A 45 16.53 16.92 -13.33
N ARG A 46 17.09 16.19 -12.33
CA ARG A 46 17.28 16.67 -10.96
C ARG A 46 18.25 17.84 -10.89
N ASN A 47 19.22 17.89 -11.83
CA ASN A 47 20.24 18.94 -11.91
C ASN A 47 19.78 20.17 -12.68
N GLU A 48 18.68 20.11 -13.40
CA GLU A 48 18.07 21.27 -14.03
C GLU A 48 17.66 22.29 -12.97
N PHE A 49 17.35 23.50 -13.42
CA PHE A 49 17.04 24.58 -12.50
C PHE A 49 15.69 25.21 -12.83
N VAL A 50 14.96 25.53 -11.80
CA VAL A 50 13.74 26.32 -11.84
C VAL A 50 13.96 27.63 -11.07
N SER A 51 13.51 28.75 -11.64
CA SER A 51 13.48 30.05 -10.94
C SER A 51 12.30 30.10 -9.97
N ARG A 52 12.34 31.02 -8.98
CA ARG A 52 11.24 31.28 -8.06
C ARG A 52 9.90 31.50 -8.78
N GLU A 53 9.93 32.30 -9.87
CA GLU A 53 8.72 32.63 -10.61
C GLU A 53 8.14 31.41 -11.33
N GLU A 54 8.98 30.60 -11.95
CA GLU A 54 8.56 29.34 -12.60
C GLU A 54 8.01 28.35 -11.59
N ALA A 55 8.67 28.16 -10.44
CA ALA A 55 8.19 27.29 -9.36
C ALA A 55 6.83 27.77 -8.80
N ARG A 56 6.60 29.07 -8.67
CA ARG A 56 5.31 29.62 -8.26
C ARG A 56 4.20 29.36 -9.28
N ILE A 57 4.52 29.37 -10.58
CA ILE A 57 3.54 28.99 -11.60
C ILE A 57 3.15 27.52 -11.42
N ASP A 58 4.13 26.63 -11.23
CA ASP A 58 3.88 25.19 -11.03
C ASP A 58 3.10 24.92 -9.75
N LEU A 59 3.39 25.61 -8.64
CA LEU A 59 2.61 25.50 -7.40
C LEU A 59 1.13 25.89 -7.59
N LYS A 60 0.84 26.95 -8.35
CA LYS A 60 -0.54 27.34 -8.68
C LYS A 60 -1.24 26.30 -9.54
N VAL A 61 -0.52 25.70 -10.48
CA VAL A 61 -1.07 24.59 -11.29
C VAL A 61 -1.36 23.39 -10.39
N LEU A 62 -0.42 23.03 -9.51
CA LEU A 62 -0.61 21.92 -8.56
C LEU A 62 -1.80 22.17 -7.64
N ASP A 63 -1.97 23.34 -7.07
CA ASP A 63 -3.13 23.73 -6.26
C ASP A 63 -4.46 23.54 -7.02
N SER A 64 -4.49 23.98 -8.29
CA SER A 64 -5.63 23.72 -9.16
C SER A 64 -5.87 22.24 -9.44
N LEU A 65 -4.81 21.46 -9.63
CA LEU A 65 -4.91 20.01 -9.84
C LEU A 65 -5.45 19.29 -8.57
N MET A 66 -4.98 19.67 -7.38
CA MET A 66 -5.50 19.17 -6.11
C MET A 66 -7.00 19.49 -5.95
N THR A 67 -7.40 20.70 -6.26
CA THR A 67 -8.81 21.12 -6.16
C THR A 67 -9.73 20.38 -7.13
N TYR A 68 -9.33 20.26 -8.40
CA TYR A 68 -10.25 19.84 -9.48
C TYR A 68 -10.05 18.39 -9.95
N HIS A 69 -8.90 17.78 -9.69
CA HIS A 69 -8.59 16.44 -10.19
C HIS A 69 -8.31 15.41 -9.09
N TYR A 70 -7.98 15.85 -7.86
CA TYR A 70 -7.75 14.95 -6.75
C TYR A 70 -9.07 14.49 -6.11
N ALA A 71 -9.30 13.18 -6.09
CA ALA A 71 -10.58 12.62 -5.65
C ALA A 71 -10.82 12.74 -4.15
N TYR A 72 -9.77 12.85 -3.34
CA TYR A 72 -9.85 12.89 -1.87
C TYR A 72 -9.72 14.31 -1.28
N ASN A 73 -9.67 15.34 -2.11
CA ASN A 73 -9.51 16.74 -1.68
C ASN A 73 -10.46 17.16 -0.52
N GLU A 74 -11.69 16.64 -0.50
CA GLU A 74 -12.67 16.94 0.56
C GLU A 74 -12.75 15.82 1.64
N ALA A 75 -12.16 14.66 1.37
CA ALA A 75 -12.09 13.55 2.33
C ALA A 75 -10.89 13.69 3.27
N ASP A 76 -9.86 14.37 2.80
CA ASP A 76 -8.66 14.69 3.54
C ASP A 76 -8.90 15.97 4.35
N ASN A 77 -8.55 15.98 5.63
CA ASN A 77 -8.64 17.18 6.46
C ASN A 77 -7.43 18.11 6.26
N LEU A 78 -6.63 17.86 5.24
CA LEU A 78 -5.44 18.63 4.93
C LEU A 78 -5.82 19.90 4.15
N ASP A 79 -5.32 21.04 4.59
CA ASP A 79 -5.35 22.29 3.82
C ASP A 79 -4.12 22.35 2.91
N GLU A 80 -4.18 21.62 1.78
CA GLU A 80 -3.07 21.55 0.82
C GLU A 80 -2.72 22.93 0.26
N SER A 81 -3.70 23.79 0.06
CA SER A 81 -3.46 25.16 -0.43
C SER A 81 -2.59 25.95 0.52
N SER A 82 -2.80 25.85 1.83
CA SER A 82 -1.93 26.49 2.83
C SER A 82 -0.50 25.93 2.82
N VAL A 83 -0.34 24.61 2.60
CA VAL A 83 1.00 23.99 2.49
C VAL A 83 1.72 24.48 1.24
N LEU A 84 1.06 24.51 0.08
CA LEU A 84 1.64 24.99 -1.17
C LEU A 84 1.96 26.50 -1.11
N GLN A 85 1.13 27.28 -0.41
CA GLN A 85 1.42 28.69 -0.16
C GLN A 85 2.67 28.86 0.72
N ALA A 86 2.82 28.10 1.80
CA ALA A 86 3.98 28.14 2.67
C ALA A 86 5.26 27.81 1.92
N ILE A 87 5.23 26.82 1.01
CA ILE A 87 6.35 26.53 0.10
C ILE A 87 6.64 27.74 -0.78
N SER A 88 5.62 28.33 -1.42
CA SER A 88 5.76 29.48 -2.32
C SER A 88 6.43 30.71 -1.68
N GLU A 89 6.16 30.94 -0.38
CA GLU A 89 6.74 32.05 0.38
C GLU A 89 8.24 31.84 0.70
N GLN A 90 8.68 30.61 0.83
CA GLN A 90 10.04 30.23 1.23
C GLN A 90 10.97 29.90 0.04
N LEU A 91 10.47 29.92 -1.20
CA LEU A 91 11.26 29.59 -2.39
C LEU A 91 12.49 30.53 -2.53
N PRO A 92 13.70 29.97 -2.76
CA PRO A 92 14.87 30.76 -3.13
C PRO A 92 14.72 31.37 -4.52
N GLU A 93 15.60 32.31 -4.91
CA GLU A 93 15.58 32.93 -6.27
C GLU A 93 15.70 31.88 -7.39
N ARG A 94 16.43 30.80 -7.12
CA ARG A 94 16.65 29.68 -8.03
C ARG A 94 16.96 28.44 -7.23
N MET A 95 16.43 27.28 -7.68
CA MET A 95 16.69 25.97 -7.04
C MET A 95 16.80 24.87 -8.10
N ARG A 96 17.37 23.72 -7.72
CA ARG A 96 17.36 22.54 -8.59
C ARG A 96 15.97 21.96 -8.68
N VAL A 97 15.63 21.40 -9.85
CA VAL A 97 14.34 20.72 -10.06
C VAL A 97 14.19 19.53 -9.11
N GLY A 98 15.28 18.80 -8.81
CA GLY A 98 15.29 17.73 -7.81
C GLY A 98 14.92 18.22 -6.40
N ASP A 99 15.47 19.35 -5.95
CA ASP A 99 15.12 19.97 -4.66
C ASP A 99 13.64 20.38 -4.65
N PHE A 100 13.15 20.95 -5.75
CA PHE A 100 11.74 21.31 -5.88
C PHE A 100 10.83 20.08 -5.85
N ALA A 101 11.19 19.02 -6.56
CA ALA A 101 10.47 17.75 -6.55
C ALA A 101 10.38 17.13 -5.14
N MET A 102 11.47 17.19 -4.36
CA MET A 102 11.46 16.75 -2.96
C MET A 102 10.48 17.53 -2.09
N GLN A 103 10.42 18.85 -2.26
CA GLN A 103 9.47 19.70 -1.52
C GLN A 103 8.02 19.36 -1.88
N LEU A 104 7.74 19.20 -3.18
CA LEU A 104 6.41 18.80 -3.64
C LEU A 104 6.03 17.39 -3.12
N GLN A 105 6.97 16.44 -3.17
CA GLN A 105 6.73 15.09 -2.64
C GLN A 105 6.42 15.11 -1.14
N LYS A 106 7.14 15.90 -0.35
CA LYS A 106 6.87 16.06 1.09
C LYS A 106 5.51 16.68 1.36
N ALA A 107 5.12 17.70 0.60
CA ALA A 107 3.78 18.30 0.71
C ALA A 107 2.69 17.28 0.41
N LEU A 108 2.84 16.53 -0.68
CA LEU A 108 1.90 15.52 -1.11
C LEU A 108 1.91 14.27 -0.21
N ALA A 109 2.99 14.00 0.53
CA ALA A 109 3.09 12.91 1.48
C ALA A 109 2.13 13.06 2.67
N LEU A 110 1.60 14.25 2.91
CA LEU A 110 0.62 14.51 3.97
C LEU A 110 -0.79 13.97 3.63
N SER A 111 -1.04 13.53 2.40
CA SER A 111 -2.35 13.03 1.96
C SER A 111 -2.61 11.58 2.37
N ILE A 112 -3.88 11.23 2.61
CA ILE A 112 -4.31 9.88 2.98
C ILE A 112 -4.23 8.85 1.85
N ASP A 113 -4.04 9.32 0.63
CA ASP A 113 -4.06 8.51 -0.59
C ASP A 113 -2.80 7.65 -0.72
N GLY A 114 -2.87 6.41 -0.30
CA GLY A 114 -1.76 5.46 -0.43
C GLY A 114 -1.34 5.17 -1.88
N HIS A 115 -2.19 5.48 -2.87
CA HIS A 115 -2.00 5.11 -4.27
C HIS A 115 -1.27 6.17 -5.11
N ALA A 116 -1.55 7.42 -4.87
CA ALA A 116 -0.93 8.66 -5.34
C ALA A 116 -0.93 9.59 -4.12
N PRO A 117 -0.40 10.73 -3.98
CA PRO A 117 0.28 11.55 -4.96
C PRO A 117 1.78 11.20 -5.07
N ARG A 118 2.33 11.41 -6.24
CA ARG A 118 3.74 11.12 -6.52
C ARG A 118 4.31 12.12 -7.50
N ILE A 119 5.55 12.50 -7.25
CA ILE A 119 6.34 13.37 -8.13
C ILE A 119 7.36 12.54 -8.89
N ALA A 120 7.45 12.78 -10.20
CA ALA A 120 8.43 12.12 -11.07
C ALA A 120 8.99 13.11 -12.10
N GLY A 121 10.26 12.93 -12.40
CA GLY A 121 10.90 13.56 -13.57
C GLY A 121 11.07 12.55 -14.71
N VAL A 122 11.71 12.98 -15.81
CA VAL A 122 12.06 12.13 -16.94
C VAL A 122 13.56 11.91 -16.95
N ASN A 123 14.00 10.66 -16.86
CA ASN A 123 15.42 10.30 -16.90
C ASN A 123 15.97 10.36 -18.35
N GLU A 124 17.28 10.18 -18.52
CA GLU A 124 17.95 10.20 -19.83
C GLU A 124 17.41 9.15 -20.83
N ALA A 125 16.84 8.07 -20.34
CA ALA A 125 16.21 7.04 -21.18
C ALA A 125 14.77 7.43 -21.61
N GLY A 126 14.26 8.58 -21.19
CA GLY A 126 12.88 9.01 -21.45
C GLY A 126 11.84 8.36 -20.57
N GLU A 127 12.25 7.70 -19.49
CA GLU A 127 11.36 7.02 -18.55
C GLU A 127 11.00 7.90 -17.36
N ARG A 128 9.77 7.75 -16.83
CA ARG A 128 9.34 8.42 -15.60
C ARG A 128 10.03 7.82 -14.40
N GLU A 129 10.79 8.62 -13.67
CA GLU A 129 11.47 8.25 -12.45
C GLU A 129 10.90 9.02 -11.26
N ARG A 130 10.32 8.28 -10.31
CA ARG A 130 9.71 8.86 -9.11
C ARG A 130 10.77 9.24 -8.10
N ILE A 131 10.64 10.42 -7.49
CA ILE A 131 11.59 10.91 -6.50
C ILE A 131 11.59 10.03 -5.23
N GLU A 132 10.45 9.44 -4.86
CA GLU A 132 10.35 8.55 -3.71
C GLU A 132 11.05 7.19 -3.91
N ASP A 133 11.19 6.72 -5.15
CA ASP A 133 11.86 5.44 -5.45
C ASP A 133 13.38 5.58 -5.49
N ASN A 134 13.86 6.79 -5.78
CA ASN A 134 15.28 7.11 -5.86
C ASN A 134 15.55 8.51 -5.24
N PRO A 135 15.33 8.64 -3.91
CA PRO A 135 15.61 9.89 -3.21
C PRO A 135 17.11 10.18 -3.19
N PRO A 136 17.52 11.44 -2.91
CA PRO A 136 18.92 11.79 -2.84
C PRO A 136 19.67 10.97 -1.78
N GLY A 137 20.97 10.76 -1.99
CA GLY A 137 21.82 10.02 -1.05
C GLY A 137 22.79 9.12 -1.79
N GLN A 138 24.02 9.01 -1.26
CA GLN A 138 25.09 8.26 -1.91
C GLN A 138 25.45 6.96 -1.20
N HIS A 139 24.92 6.75 0.02
CA HIS A 139 25.32 5.65 0.88
C HIS A 139 24.15 4.70 1.13
N TYR A 140 24.33 3.45 0.73
CA TYR A 140 23.33 2.38 0.83
C TYR A 140 23.87 1.21 1.62
N PHE A 141 22.98 0.50 2.33
CA PHE A 141 23.34 -0.81 2.87
C PHE A 141 23.60 -1.82 1.74
N PRO A 142 24.63 -2.69 1.86
CA PRO A 142 24.94 -3.72 0.87
C PRO A 142 24.03 -4.96 0.97
N PHE A 143 22.92 -4.87 1.70
CA PHE A 143 21.97 -5.94 1.94
C PHE A 143 20.53 -5.42 1.98
N GLU A 144 19.57 -6.32 1.90
CA GLU A 144 18.15 -6.00 1.94
C GLU A 144 17.67 -5.81 3.39
N LEU A 145 16.75 -4.85 3.56
CA LEU A 145 16.02 -4.59 4.79
C LEU A 145 14.53 -4.73 4.52
N ARG A 146 13.86 -5.63 5.24
CA ARG A 146 12.44 -5.90 5.07
C ARG A 146 11.71 -5.94 6.39
N SER A 147 10.45 -5.51 6.35
CA SER A 147 9.56 -5.56 7.50
C SER A 147 8.90 -6.92 7.64
N THR A 148 8.87 -7.45 8.87
CA THR A 148 7.98 -8.56 9.22
C THR A 148 6.54 -8.09 9.45
N GLY A 149 6.34 -6.82 9.74
CA GLY A 149 5.13 -6.18 10.23
C GLY A 149 5.46 -5.25 11.40
N SER A 150 6.23 -5.73 12.36
CA SER A 150 6.65 -4.97 13.55
C SER A 150 8.16 -4.82 13.72
N ARG A 151 8.97 -5.61 13.00
CA ARG A 151 10.45 -5.62 13.11
C ARG A 151 11.09 -5.58 11.71
N ILE A 152 12.39 -5.27 11.67
CA ILE A 152 13.19 -5.23 10.43
C ILE A 152 14.18 -6.37 10.42
N VAL A 153 14.15 -7.14 9.34
CA VAL A 153 15.12 -8.24 9.06
C VAL A 153 16.13 -7.76 8.04
N ALA A 154 17.40 -8.08 8.26
CA ALA A 154 18.50 -7.84 7.34
C ALA A 154 18.99 -9.15 6.72
N PHE A 155 19.09 -9.21 5.38
CA PHE A 155 19.52 -10.41 4.67
C PHE A 155 20.19 -10.10 3.34
N ASP A 156 21.08 -10.98 2.91
CA ASP A 156 21.65 -10.99 1.56
C ASP A 156 20.65 -11.69 0.62
N GLY A 157 20.04 -10.92 -0.26
CA GLY A 157 19.04 -11.43 -1.19
C GLY A 157 19.61 -12.34 -2.28
N VAL A 158 20.90 -12.20 -2.61
CA VAL A 158 21.59 -13.01 -3.63
C VAL A 158 22.01 -14.37 -3.05
N ARG A 159 22.65 -14.36 -1.88
CA ARG A 159 23.09 -15.59 -1.19
C ARG A 159 21.95 -16.30 -0.48
N ARG A 160 20.84 -15.60 -0.20
CA ARG A 160 19.72 -16.09 0.61
C ARG A 160 20.15 -16.45 2.02
N GLU A 161 20.88 -15.55 2.65
CA GLU A 161 21.42 -15.71 3.99
C GLU A 161 21.04 -14.51 4.84
N LEU A 162 20.71 -14.76 6.11
CA LEU A 162 20.56 -13.69 7.09
C LEU A 162 21.93 -13.07 7.37
N ILE A 163 22.00 -11.75 7.51
CA ILE A 163 23.26 -11.05 7.81
C ILE A 163 23.82 -11.50 9.16
N GLU A 164 22.95 -11.65 10.17
CA GLU A 164 23.28 -12.20 11.48
C GLU A 164 22.25 -13.30 11.83
N PRO A 165 22.53 -14.59 11.54
CA PRO A 165 21.53 -15.66 11.71
C PRO A 165 21.01 -15.83 13.15
N GLU A 166 21.84 -15.60 14.17
CA GLU A 166 21.44 -15.64 15.58
C GLU A 166 20.76 -14.36 16.05
N TYR A 167 20.95 -13.24 15.32
CA TYR A 167 20.44 -11.90 15.62
C TYR A 167 19.80 -11.28 14.37
N PRO A 168 18.72 -11.87 13.83
CA PRO A 168 18.24 -11.53 12.50
C PRO A 168 17.55 -10.17 12.38
N TYR A 169 17.30 -9.47 13.49
CA TYR A 169 16.55 -8.23 13.49
C TYR A 169 17.42 -7.02 13.77
N VAL A 170 17.23 -5.97 13.00
CA VAL A 170 17.85 -4.67 13.22
C VAL A 170 17.08 -3.90 14.29
N ALA A 171 17.73 -3.57 15.39
CA ALA A 171 17.16 -2.79 16.49
C ALA A 171 17.54 -1.30 16.40
N LYS A 172 18.81 -0.99 16.09
CA LYS A 172 19.32 0.38 15.99
C LYS A 172 20.29 0.54 14.82
N ILE A 173 20.38 1.77 14.32
CA ILE A 173 21.43 2.20 13.39
C ILE A 173 22.05 3.47 13.99
N ASP A 174 23.39 3.55 14.07
CA ASP A 174 24.13 4.69 14.64
C ASP A 174 23.64 5.07 16.06
N GLY A 175 23.25 4.08 16.86
CA GLY A 175 22.72 4.26 18.21
C GLY A 175 21.26 4.75 18.29
N ILE A 176 20.61 4.98 17.16
CA ILE A 176 19.22 5.47 17.05
C ILE A 176 18.29 4.28 16.80
N GLU A 177 17.12 4.27 17.44
CA GLU A 177 16.10 3.22 17.28
C GLU A 177 15.64 3.12 15.83
N ILE A 178 15.39 1.90 15.36
CA ILE A 178 14.97 1.65 13.98
C ILE A 178 13.64 2.35 13.64
N SER A 179 12.76 2.54 14.62
CA SER A 179 11.50 3.27 14.46
C SER A 179 11.69 4.73 14.09
N GLU A 180 12.69 5.40 14.64
CA GLU A 180 13.02 6.80 14.33
C GLU A 180 13.53 6.95 12.89
N TRP A 181 14.33 5.99 12.41
CA TRP A 181 14.75 5.93 11.02
C TRP A 181 13.59 5.73 10.04
N ILE A 182 12.63 4.86 10.42
CA ILE A 182 11.40 4.65 9.63
C ILE A 182 10.54 5.91 9.64
N GLU A 183 10.44 6.62 10.76
CA GLU A 183 9.74 7.90 10.84
C GLU A 183 10.37 8.95 9.93
N ALA A 184 11.70 9.07 9.92
CA ALA A 184 12.41 9.94 8.97
C ALA A 184 12.11 9.57 7.50
N ALA A 185 12.05 8.28 7.19
CA ALA A 185 11.68 7.79 5.86
C ALA A 185 10.25 8.18 5.44
N GLN A 186 9.35 8.39 6.40
CA GLN A 186 7.96 8.77 6.14
C GLN A 186 7.79 10.21 5.63
N SER A 187 8.83 11.03 5.66
CA SER A 187 8.80 12.41 5.14
C SER A 187 8.41 12.50 3.66
N ILE A 188 8.66 11.45 2.88
CA ILE A 188 8.33 11.36 1.44
C ILE A 188 7.29 10.28 1.13
N ILE A 189 6.82 9.55 2.13
CA ILE A 189 5.83 8.47 1.99
C ILE A 189 4.46 9.01 2.40
N VAL A 190 3.47 8.82 1.53
CA VAL A 190 2.09 9.27 1.77
C VAL A 190 1.52 8.77 3.10
N ASP A 191 0.70 9.60 3.75
CA ASP A 191 0.07 9.32 5.04
C ASP A 191 -1.14 8.38 4.89
N GLY A 192 -0.89 7.18 4.38
CA GLY A 192 -1.88 6.12 4.27
C GLY A 192 -2.08 5.35 5.58
N THR A 193 -2.12 4.02 5.49
CA THR A 193 -2.17 3.18 6.71
C THR A 193 -0.82 3.10 7.41
N SER A 194 -0.82 2.85 8.73
CA SER A 194 0.42 2.64 9.48
C SER A 194 1.27 1.48 8.93
N GLN A 195 0.61 0.39 8.47
CA GLN A 195 1.30 -0.74 7.85
C GLN A 195 1.91 -0.39 6.49
N LEU A 196 1.27 0.46 5.69
CA LEU A 196 1.84 0.98 4.43
C LEU A 196 3.09 1.81 4.72
N ARG A 197 3.00 2.75 5.66
CA ARG A 197 4.09 3.65 6.03
C ARG A 197 5.28 2.85 6.58
N TRP A 198 5.02 1.86 7.44
CA TRP A 198 6.04 0.97 7.97
C TRP A 198 6.69 0.11 6.88
N HIS A 199 5.89 -0.51 6.00
CA HIS A 199 6.40 -1.33 4.90
C HIS A 199 7.26 -0.54 3.93
N ARG A 200 6.79 0.65 3.49
CA ARG A 200 7.56 1.52 2.58
C ARG A 200 8.77 2.13 3.28
N GLY A 201 8.63 2.56 4.54
CA GLY A 201 9.72 3.09 5.35
C GLY A 201 10.85 2.08 5.52
N ALA A 202 10.53 0.82 5.79
CA ALA A 202 11.51 -0.26 5.87
C ALA A 202 12.34 -0.40 4.58
N ARG A 203 11.74 -0.19 3.42
CA ARG A 203 12.45 -0.23 2.13
C ARG A 203 13.37 0.98 1.93
N GLN A 204 13.00 2.15 2.47
CA GLN A 204 13.84 3.35 2.41
C GLN A 204 15.06 3.28 3.32
N LEU A 205 15.06 2.41 4.34
CA LEU A 205 16.24 2.20 5.19
C LEU A 205 17.49 1.82 4.40
N ALA A 206 17.33 1.18 3.24
CA ALA A 206 18.45 0.86 2.37
C ALA A 206 19.26 2.10 1.98
N ASN A 207 18.63 3.25 1.74
CA ASN A 207 19.29 4.53 1.47
C ASN A 207 19.54 5.31 2.77
N ILE A 208 20.47 4.84 3.58
CA ILE A 208 20.82 5.47 4.85
C ILE A 208 21.41 6.89 4.65
N GLY A 209 22.03 7.14 3.50
CA GLY A 209 22.54 8.46 3.14
C GLY A 209 21.44 9.51 3.09
N PHE A 210 20.31 9.21 2.43
CA PHE A 210 19.13 10.06 2.42
C PHE A 210 18.56 10.27 3.83
N LEU A 211 18.41 9.22 4.60
CA LEU A 211 17.83 9.31 5.93
C LEU A 211 18.69 10.10 6.90
N ARG A 212 20.02 10.00 6.79
CA ARG A 212 20.95 10.88 7.54
C ARG A 212 20.74 12.34 7.18
N MET A 213 20.54 12.64 5.88
CA MET A 213 20.20 14.01 5.46
C MET A 213 18.90 14.48 6.11
N GLU A 214 17.83 13.65 6.08
CA GLU A 214 16.55 14.01 6.71
C GLU A 214 16.68 14.26 8.22
N MET A 215 17.51 13.50 8.90
CA MET A 215 17.74 13.64 10.34
C MET A 215 18.87 14.62 10.70
N TYR A 216 19.36 15.41 9.74
CA TYR A 216 20.48 16.38 9.95
C TYR A 216 21.74 15.73 10.54
N ARG A 217 22.04 14.49 10.11
CA ARG A 217 23.23 13.74 10.52
C ARG A 217 24.35 13.89 9.50
N ALA A 218 25.58 13.76 9.98
CA ALA A 218 26.76 13.77 9.12
C ALA A 218 26.75 12.57 8.17
N SER A 219 27.20 12.77 6.93
CA SER A 219 27.46 11.71 5.98
C SER A 219 28.63 10.84 6.47
N SER A 220 28.55 9.53 6.22
CA SER A 220 29.59 8.55 6.52
C SER A 220 29.47 7.38 5.56
N ASP A 221 30.59 6.77 5.20
CA ASP A 221 30.70 5.53 4.43
C ASP A 221 30.51 4.27 5.26
N GLN A 222 30.25 4.41 6.57
CA GLN A 222 30.01 3.33 7.49
C GLN A 222 28.75 3.59 8.34
N ALA A 223 28.12 2.53 8.82
CA ALA A 223 27.02 2.58 9.78
C ALA A 223 27.23 1.53 10.89
N LEU A 224 27.00 1.94 12.14
CA LEU A 224 26.98 1.02 13.27
C LEU A 224 25.56 0.44 13.42
N VAL A 225 25.40 -0.86 13.19
CA VAL A 225 24.12 -1.55 13.27
C VAL A 225 24.08 -2.46 14.49
N LEU A 226 23.05 -2.27 15.33
CA LEU A 226 22.73 -3.14 16.45
C LEU A 226 21.69 -4.16 16.00
N PHE A 227 22.08 -5.42 16.05
CA PHE A 227 21.20 -6.55 15.77
C PHE A 227 20.73 -7.20 17.07
N GLU A 228 19.52 -7.74 17.08
CA GLU A 228 18.94 -8.45 18.22
C GLU A 228 18.39 -9.84 17.83
N ASN A 229 18.39 -10.75 18.79
CA ASN A 229 17.82 -12.07 18.63
C ASN A 229 16.27 -12.05 18.68
N HIS A 230 15.64 -13.20 18.52
CA HIS A 230 14.19 -13.32 18.40
C HIS A 230 13.46 -12.80 19.65
N ASP A 231 13.91 -13.14 20.85
CA ASP A 231 13.31 -12.78 22.14
C ASP A 231 13.84 -11.48 22.74
N ARG A 232 14.72 -10.76 22.03
CA ARG A 232 15.39 -9.51 22.45
C ARG A 232 16.29 -9.64 23.69
N SER A 233 16.62 -10.86 24.09
CA SER A 233 17.45 -11.11 25.28
C SER A 233 18.94 -10.86 25.04
N SER A 234 19.38 -10.84 23.77
CA SER A 234 20.77 -10.67 23.39
C SER A 234 20.91 -9.85 22.13
N GLN A 235 22.02 -9.12 22.03
CA GLN A 235 22.28 -8.17 20.95
C GLN A 235 23.74 -8.24 20.52
N VAL A 236 24.02 -7.86 19.26
CA VAL A 236 25.37 -7.75 18.71
C VAL A 236 25.49 -6.50 17.84
N GLU A 237 26.59 -5.78 17.97
CA GLU A 237 26.90 -4.64 17.11
C GLU A 237 27.81 -5.02 15.95
N ARG A 238 27.56 -4.43 14.80
CA ARG A 238 28.40 -4.57 13.59
C ARG A 238 28.63 -3.21 12.95
N MET A 239 29.86 -2.94 12.59
CA MET A 239 30.20 -1.85 11.68
C MET A 239 30.00 -2.36 10.25
N VAL A 240 29.17 -1.67 9.50
CA VAL A 240 28.81 -2.02 8.11
C VAL A 240 29.39 -0.97 7.17
N GLU A 241 30.20 -1.41 6.21
CA GLU A 241 30.63 -0.56 5.09
C GLU A 241 29.45 -0.32 4.15
N LEU A 242 29.19 0.93 3.83
CA LEU A 242 28.11 1.33 2.93
C LEU A 242 28.61 1.35 1.47
N VAL A 243 27.70 1.19 0.53
CA VAL A 243 28.00 1.12 -0.90
C VAL A 243 27.29 2.23 -1.67
N GLU A 244 27.76 2.49 -2.88
CA GLU A 244 27.07 3.42 -3.80
C GLU A 244 25.77 2.81 -4.36
N ALA A 245 24.85 3.68 -4.80
CA ALA A 245 23.55 3.30 -5.38
C ALA A 245 23.67 2.29 -6.54
N SER A 246 24.69 2.44 -7.37
CA SER A 246 24.95 1.56 -8.53
C SER A 246 25.27 0.11 -8.14
N VAL A 247 25.83 -0.10 -6.96
CA VAL A 247 26.12 -1.43 -6.39
C VAL A 247 24.88 -1.99 -5.76
N ALA A 248 24.19 -1.21 -4.91
CA ALA A 248 22.96 -1.62 -4.23
C ALA A 248 21.83 -1.99 -5.21
N ALA A 249 21.73 -1.31 -6.35
CA ALA A 249 20.70 -1.58 -7.36
C ALA A 249 20.86 -2.91 -8.09
N ARG A 250 22.06 -3.51 -8.12
CA ARG A 250 22.34 -4.77 -8.82
C ARG A 250 21.90 -6.01 -8.05
N GLU A 251 21.66 -5.88 -6.76
CA GLU A 251 21.43 -7.01 -5.83
C GLU A 251 19.99 -7.07 -5.32
N ARG A 252 19.01 -6.58 -6.08
CA ARG A 252 17.61 -6.64 -5.65
C ARG A 252 17.10 -8.07 -5.60
N TYR A 253 16.55 -8.43 -4.46
CA TYR A 253 15.99 -9.73 -4.15
C TYR A 253 14.89 -10.14 -5.13
N PRO A 254 15.01 -11.28 -5.83
CA PRO A 254 13.87 -11.91 -6.49
C PRO A 254 12.90 -12.43 -5.42
N PHE A 255 11.60 -12.15 -5.57
CA PHE A 255 10.55 -12.64 -4.68
C PHE A 255 10.77 -14.10 -4.28
N ALA A 256 10.39 -14.46 -3.04
CA ALA A 256 10.46 -15.83 -2.54
C ALA A 256 9.99 -16.86 -3.59
N GLU A 257 10.69 -17.96 -3.70
CA GLU A 257 10.38 -19.01 -4.67
C GLU A 257 9.00 -19.62 -4.42
N ASP A 258 8.49 -20.28 -5.44
CA ASP A 258 7.23 -21.03 -5.36
C ASP A 258 7.41 -22.18 -4.35
N ALA A 259 6.54 -22.21 -3.34
CA ALA A 259 6.64 -23.18 -2.25
C ALA A 259 5.99 -24.54 -2.57
N ARG A 260 5.71 -24.85 -3.86
CA ARG A 260 4.95 -26.06 -4.29
C ARG A 260 5.51 -27.36 -3.72
N ASP A 261 6.82 -27.50 -3.64
CA ASP A 261 7.46 -28.71 -3.14
C ASP A 261 7.21 -28.98 -1.65
N ARG A 262 6.68 -27.98 -0.92
CA ARG A 262 6.33 -28.09 0.51
C ARG A 262 4.84 -28.39 0.73
N ILE A 263 4.03 -28.43 -0.33
CA ILE A 263 2.58 -28.58 -0.24
C ILE A 263 2.18 -30.06 -0.34
N PRO A 264 1.37 -30.59 0.59
CA PRO A 264 0.79 -31.94 0.48
C PRO A 264 -0.06 -32.09 -0.78
N GLU A 265 -0.05 -33.27 -1.41
CA GLU A 265 -0.79 -33.57 -2.65
C GLU A 265 -2.33 -33.36 -2.53
N ASP A 266 -2.87 -33.44 -1.32
CA ASP A 266 -4.30 -33.23 -1.04
C ASP A 266 -4.68 -31.77 -0.81
N ILE A 267 -3.72 -30.81 -0.97
CA ILE A 267 -3.94 -29.37 -0.83
C ILE A 267 -3.49 -28.68 -2.14
N ALA A 268 -4.36 -27.86 -2.70
CA ALA A 268 -3.99 -27.02 -3.83
C ALA A 268 -3.33 -25.73 -3.36
N TYR A 269 -2.28 -25.31 -4.07
CA TYR A 269 -1.57 -24.05 -3.81
C TYR A 269 -1.42 -23.26 -5.10
N PHE A 270 -1.75 -21.96 -5.05
CA PHE A 270 -1.48 -21.03 -6.13
C PHE A 270 -0.93 -19.72 -5.58
N ARG A 271 0.19 -19.28 -6.14
CA ARG A 271 0.77 -17.98 -5.82
C ARG A 271 0.44 -16.95 -6.88
N ILE A 272 -0.25 -15.89 -6.47
CA ILE A 272 -0.55 -14.72 -7.31
C ILE A 272 0.46 -13.62 -6.97
N ARG A 273 1.59 -13.57 -7.69
CA ARG A 273 2.67 -12.59 -7.44
C ARG A 273 2.26 -11.16 -7.79
N ARG A 274 1.39 -11.02 -8.78
CA ARG A 274 0.82 -9.78 -9.26
C ARG A 274 -0.60 -10.04 -9.77
N MET A 275 -1.48 -9.08 -9.65
CA MET A 275 -2.82 -9.15 -10.23
C MET A 275 -2.72 -8.92 -11.74
N GLU A 276 -2.38 -10.00 -12.49
CA GLU A 276 -2.15 -9.95 -13.92
C GLU A 276 -3.46 -9.82 -14.71
N SER A 277 -3.33 -9.25 -15.95
CA SER A 277 -4.41 -9.22 -16.94
C SER A 277 -4.07 -10.03 -18.20
N ASP A 278 -2.92 -10.65 -18.22
CA ASP A 278 -2.48 -11.49 -19.34
C ASP A 278 -3.44 -12.66 -19.54
N PRO A 279 -3.97 -12.88 -20.76
CA PRO A 279 -4.96 -13.92 -21.02
C PRO A 279 -4.43 -15.33 -20.75
N ASP A 280 -3.16 -15.63 -21.05
CA ASP A 280 -2.57 -16.95 -20.82
C ASP A 280 -2.40 -17.21 -19.32
N TYR A 281 -2.01 -16.17 -18.55
CA TYR A 281 -1.97 -16.25 -17.10
C TYR A 281 -3.36 -16.54 -16.53
N ILE A 282 -4.40 -15.82 -16.95
CA ILE A 282 -5.77 -16.02 -16.47
C ILE A 282 -6.29 -17.40 -16.87
N ALA A 283 -6.01 -17.87 -18.10
CA ALA A 283 -6.36 -19.22 -18.53
C ALA A 283 -5.67 -20.30 -17.68
N SER A 284 -4.39 -20.11 -17.35
CA SER A 284 -3.64 -21.03 -16.48
C SER A 284 -4.22 -21.07 -15.07
N PHE A 285 -4.63 -19.92 -14.54
CA PHE A 285 -5.27 -19.83 -13.23
C PHE A 285 -6.65 -20.52 -13.23
N ALA A 286 -7.46 -20.30 -14.25
CA ALA A 286 -8.75 -20.99 -14.41
C ALA A 286 -8.57 -22.53 -14.54
N ALA A 287 -7.58 -22.99 -15.31
CA ALA A 287 -7.25 -24.41 -15.42
C ALA A 287 -6.85 -25.01 -14.06
N TRP A 288 -5.99 -24.31 -13.29
CA TRP A 288 -5.62 -24.73 -11.95
C TRP A 288 -6.84 -24.86 -11.01
N ILE A 289 -7.83 -23.95 -11.09
CA ILE A 289 -9.07 -24.06 -10.32
C ILE A 289 -9.80 -25.37 -10.65
N GLN A 290 -9.92 -25.70 -11.93
CA GLN A 290 -10.59 -26.93 -12.38
C GLN A 290 -9.84 -28.20 -11.93
N ASP A 291 -8.51 -28.21 -12.06
CA ASP A 291 -7.67 -29.34 -11.63
C ASP A 291 -7.71 -29.56 -10.10
N SER A 292 -7.95 -28.47 -9.36
CA SER A 292 -8.00 -28.48 -7.90
C SER A 292 -9.37 -28.85 -7.31
N ARG A 293 -10.35 -29.30 -8.12
CA ARG A 293 -11.70 -29.64 -7.63
C ARG A 293 -11.74 -30.77 -6.61
N ARG A 294 -10.77 -31.66 -6.58
CA ARG A 294 -10.74 -32.86 -5.73
C ARG A 294 -9.91 -32.72 -4.46
N VAL A 295 -9.22 -31.60 -4.29
CA VAL A 295 -8.36 -31.39 -3.11
C VAL A 295 -9.17 -31.16 -1.85
N ARG A 296 -8.53 -31.36 -0.72
CA ARG A 296 -9.09 -31.17 0.63
C ARG A 296 -9.33 -29.70 0.95
N GLY A 297 -8.41 -28.83 0.55
CA GLY A 297 -8.45 -27.41 0.77
C GLY A 297 -7.51 -26.66 -0.17
N VAL A 298 -7.58 -25.35 -0.13
CA VAL A 298 -6.89 -24.46 -1.07
C VAL A 298 -6.09 -23.40 -0.32
N ILE A 299 -4.87 -23.14 -0.75
CA ILE A 299 -4.05 -22.01 -0.31
C ILE A 299 -3.85 -21.09 -1.51
N VAL A 300 -4.25 -19.83 -1.35
CA VAL A 300 -3.97 -18.75 -2.30
C VAL A 300 -2.97 -17.79 -1.67
N ASP A 301 -1.75 -17.76 -2.18
CA ASP A 301 -0.69 -16.92 -1.65
C ASP A 301 -0.58 -15.63 -2.48
N ILE A 302 -0.94 -14.51 -1.87
CA ILE A 302 -0.83 -13.18 -2.48
C ILE A 302 0.16 -12.27 -1.76
N ARG A 303 0.98 -12.81 -0.87
CA ARG A 303 1.99 -12.00 -0.16
C ARG A 303 2.86 -11.22 -1.13
N ASP A 304 3.17 -9.97 -0.79
CA ASP A 304 3.94 -9.00 -1.60
C ASP A 304 3.29 -8.62 -2.95
N ASN A 305 2.02 -8.93 -3.15
CA ASN A 305 1.29 -8.55 -4.35
C ASN A 305 0.81 -7.09 -4.27
N GLY A 306 1.46 -6.20 -4.99
CA GLY A 306 1.14 -4.75 -5.04
C GLY A 306 -0.08 -4.38 -5.90
N GLY A 307 -0.87 -5.36 -6.38
CA GLY A 307 -2.09 -5.11 -7.16
C GLY A 307 -1.93 -5.28 -8.67
N GLY A 308 -2.82 -4.65 -9.41
CA GLY A 308 -2.94 -4.74 -10.89
C GLY A 308 -4.37 -4.86 -11.36
N SER A 309 -4.71 -5.94 -12.10
CA SER A 309 -6.02 -6.24 -12.65
C SER A 309 -6.98 -6.83 -11.60
N ARG A 310 -8.28 -6.72 -11.83
CA ARG A 310 -9.32 -7.43 -11.06
C ARG A 310 -9.62 -8.84 -11.58
N LEU A 311 -9.06 -9.22 -12.72
CA LEU A 311 -9.34 -10.52 -13.36
C LEU A 311 -9.06 -11.73 -12.44
N PRO A 312 -7.97 -11.79 -11.65
CA PRO A 312 -7.79 -12.92 -10.73
C PRO A 312 -8.92 -13.07 -9.70
N LEU A 313 -9.48 -11.95 -9.21
CA LEU A 313 -10.66 -11.99 -8.34
C LEU A 313 -11.88 -12.53 -9.08
N LEU A 314 -12.14 -12.01 -10.27
CA LEU A 314 -13.30 -12.42 -11.09
C LEU A 314 -13.19 -13.87 -11.56
N THR A 315 -11.98 -14.42 -11.62
CA THR A 315 -11.74 -15.83 -11.94
C THR A 315 -11.97 -16.74 -10.72
N LEU A 316 -11.60 -16.29 -9.50
CA LEU A 316 -11.69 -17.12 -8.30
C LEU A 316 -13.04 -17.02 -7.59
N LEU A 317 -13.54 -15.81 -7.35
CA LEU A 317 -14.69 -15.57 -6.48
C LEU A 317 -15.96 -16.33 -6.89
N PRO A 318 -16.31 -16.47 -8.19
CA PRO A 318 -17.47 -17.25 -8.61
C PRO A 318 -17.43 -18.70 -8.13
N HIS A 319 -16.24 -19.29 -8.00
CA HIS A 319 -16.06 -20.68 -7.54
C HIS A 319 -16.13 -20.86 -6.01
N LEU A 320 -16.25 -19.77 -5.26
CA LEU A 320 -16.43 -19.76 -3.81
C LEU A 320 -17.89 -19.55 -3.39
N LEU A 321 -18.75 -19.13 -4.32
CA LEU A 321 -20.16 -18.87 -4.10
C LEU A 321 -20.97 -20.12 -4.42
N ASP A 322 -21.99 -20.43 -3.60
CA ASP A 322 -22.94 -21.48 -3.92
C ASP A 322 -23.69 -21.16 -5.22
N VAL A 323 -23.98 -22.16 -6.05
CA VAL A 323 -24.64 -22.00 -7.35
C VAL A 323 -25.99 -21.28 -7.24
N ASP A 324 -26.71 -21.49 -6.13
CA ASP A 324 -28.02 -20.87 -5.87
C ASP A 324 -27.91 -19.58 -5.04
N SER A 325 -26.68 -19.09 -4.76
CA SER A 325 -26.51 -17.85 -3.98
C SER A 325 -26.70 -16.61 -4.86
N GLU A 326 -27.18 -15.54 -4.22
CA GLU A 326 -27.25 -14.22 -4.88
C GLU A 326 -25.85 -13.70 -5.23
N PRO A 327 -25.70 -12.94 -6.31
CA PRO A 327 -24.49 -12.18 -6.61
C PRO A 327 -24.09 -11.27 -5.45
N VAL A 328 -22.81 -10.95 -5.36
CA VAL A 328 -22.26 -10.15 -4.27
C VAL A 328 -21.69 -8.84 -4.78
N VAL A 329 -22.01 -7.74 -4.10
CA VAL A 329 -21.34 -6.47 -4.33
C VAL A 329 -19.96 -6.52 -3.69
N VAL A 330 -18.92 -6.23 -4.47
CA VAL A 330 -17.52 -6.33 -4.06
C VAL A 330 -16.91 -4.98 -3.77
N ASN A 331 -17.22 -4.00 -4.62
CA ASN A 331 -16.61 -2.68 -4.58
C ASN A 331 -17.60 -1.62 -5.07
N ALA A 332 -17.64 -0.48 -4.44
CA ALA A 332 -18.35 0.71 -4.89
C ALA A 332 -17.33 1.86 -5.09
N GLY A 333 -17.57 2.72 -6.08
CA GLY A 333 -16.66 3.85 -6.32
C GLY A 333 -17.27 4.93 -7.19
N ARG A 334 -16.63 6.11 -7.15
CA ARG A 334 -16.94 7.27 -7.98
C ARG A 334 -15.67 7.88 -8.54
N LEU A 335 -15.72 8.35 -9.76
CA LEU A 335 -14.63 9.11 -10.38
C LEU A 335 -14.81 10.61 -10.15
N LYS A 336 -13.71 11.30 -9.87
CA LYS A 336 -13.62 12.75 -9.99
C LYS A 336 -13.65 13.10 -11.48
N LEU A 337 -14.62 13.93 -11.89
CA LEU A 337 -14.80 14.31 -13.28
C LEU A 337 -13.90 15.48 -13.64
N SER A 338 -13.39 15.49 -14.86
CA SER A 338 -12.61 16.62 -15.38
C SER A 338 -13.43 17.90 -15.45
N PRO A 339 -12.82 19.09 -15.27
CA PRO A 339 -13.49 20.37 -15.48
C PRO A 339 -14.17 20.43 -16.85
N GLY A 340 -15.44 20.82 -16.87
CA GLY A 340 -16.26 20.86 -18.08
C GLY A 340 -17.27 19.71 -18.20
N CYS A 341 -17.17 18.67 -17.39
CA CYS A 341 -18.20 17.65 -17.23
C CYS A 341 -19.17 18.08 -16.11
N PRO A 342 -20.47 18.27 -16.37
CA PRO A 342 -21.40 18.89 -15.42
C PRO A 342 -21.83 17.98 -14.25
N GLY A 343 -21.30 16.75 -14.13
CA GLY A 343 -21.61 15.86 -13.02
C GLY A 343 -22.36 14.58 -13.43
N PRO A 344 -23.14 13.98 -12.53
CA PRO A 344 -23.78 12.69 -12.76
C PRO A 344 -24.57 12.62 -14.08
N GLY A 345 -24.35 11.53 -14.84
CA GLY A 345 -24.96 11.35 -16.16
C GLY A 345 -24.21 12.02 -17.32
N CYS A 346 -23.14 12.76 -17.07
CA CYS A 346 -22.23 13.22 -18.10
C CYS A 346 -21.39 12.04 -18.64
N GLU A 347 -21.37 11.86 -19.95
CA GLU A 347 -20.49 10.89 -20.59
C GLU A 347 -19.08 11.46 -20.66
N ALA A 348 -18.31 11.26 -19.59
CA ALA A 348 -16.89 11.60 -19.59
C ALA A 348 -16.06 10.41 -20.12
N PRO A 349 -14.97 10.65 -20.86
CA PRO A 349 -14.06 9.58 -21.28
C PRO A 349 -13.55 8.72 -20.10
N GLU A 350 -13.51 9.29 -18.90
CA GLU A 350 -13.12 8.62 -17.66
C GLU A 350 -14.09 7.52 -17.23
N GLU A 351 -15.39 7.59 -17.56
CA GLU A 351 -16.35 6.54 -17.21
C GLU A 351 -16.03 5.20 -17.88
N GLY A 352 -15.45 5.21 -19.08
CA GLY A 352 -14.94 4.01 -19.75
C GLY A 352 -13.88 3.27 -18.92
N TYR A 353 -13.14 3.98 -18.07
CA TYR A 353 -12.18 3.36 -17.16
C TYR A 353 -12.86 2.43 -16.14
N LEU A 354 -13.98 2.84 -15.56
CA LEU A 354 -14.72 2.01 -14.60
C LEU A 354 -15.31 0.77 -15.25
N ALA A 355 -15.85 0.89 -16.48
CA ALA A 355 -16.31 -0.26 -17.26
C ALA A 355 -15.18 -1.26 -17.53
N ASN A 356 -13.97 -0.80 -17.86
CA ASN A 356 -12.77 -1.62 -18.01
C ASN A 356 -12.29 -2.26 -16.68
N ARG A 357 -12.81 -1.79 -15.55
CA ARG A 357 -12.62 -2.35 -14.20
C ARG A 357 -13.81 -3.17 -13.75
N PHE A 358 -14.71 -3.53 -14.68
CA PHE A 358 -15.93 -4.32 -14.44
C PHE A 358 -16.88 -3.64 -13.43
N MET A 359 -16.83 -2.32 -13.33
CA MET A 359 -17.75 -1.54 -12.51
C MET A 359 -18.79 -0.86 -13.40
N LEU A 360 -20.04 -1.03 -13.06
CA LEU A 360 -21.17 -0.48 -13.80
C LEU A 360 -22.00 0.47 -12.93
N PRO A 361 -22.49 1.58 -13.48
CA PRO A 361 -23.48 2.40 -12.80
C PRO A 361 -24.82 1.65 -12.74
N ILE A 362 -25.65 1.94 -11.72
CA ILE A 362 -26.92 1.24 -11.52
C ILE A 362 -27.81 1.27 -12.78
N ARG A 363 -27.78 2.37 -13.54
CA ARG A 363 -28.57 2.51 -14.78
C ARG A 363 -28.15 1.53 -15.89
N ALA A 364 -26.92 1.01 -15.85
CA ALA A 364 -26.40 0.03 -16.81
C ALA A 364 -26.66 -1.42 -16.39
N ILE A 365 -27.20 -1.66 -15.19
CA ILE A 365 -27.56 -2.98 -14.68
C ILE A 365 -29.07 -3.17 -14.88
N PRO A 366 -29.51 -4.07 -15.80
CA PRO A 366 -30.93 -4.19 -16.14
C PRO A 366 -31.78 -4.60 -14.94
N GLU A 367 -32.95 -4.01 -14.80
CA GLU A 367 -33.93 -4.38 -13.77
C GLU A 367 -34.35 -5.85 -13.89
N GLY A 368 -34.50 -6.52 -12.75
CA GLY A 368 -34.89 -7.93 -12.66
C GLY A 368 -33.76 -8.93 -12.93
N THR A 369 -32.53 -8.47 -13.19
CA THR A 369 -31.36 -9.38 -13.20
C THR A 369 -30.91 -9.70 -11.77
N PRO A 370 -30.32 -10.89 -11.52
CA PRO A 370 -29.79 -11.24 -10.20
C PRO A 370 -28.82 -10.19 -9.63
N GLU A 371 -27.95 -9.64 -10.48
CA GLU A 371 -26.99 -8.57 -10.09
C GLU A 371 -27.71 -7.30 -9.63
N ARG A 372 -28.81 -6.93 -10.32
CA ARG A 372 -29.59 -5.75 -9.95
C ARG A 372 -30.34 -5.98 -8.63
N MET A 373 -30.94 -7.14 -8.45
CA MET A 373 -31.63 -7.49 -7.20
C MET A 373 -30.67 -7.50 -6.02
N ALA A 374 -29.49 -8.10 -6.15
CA ALA A 374 -28.45 -8.11 -5.14
C ALA A 374 -27.95 -6.69 -4.80
N LEU A 375 -27.82 -5.82 -5.81
CA LEU A 375 -27.45 -4.42 -5.60
C LEU A 375 -28.55 -3.66 -4.85
N ASP A 376 -29.82 -3.81 -5.26
CA ASP A 376 -30.96 -3.12 -4.64
C ASP A 376 -31.14 -3.54 -3.16
N GLU A 377 -30.84 -4.80 -2.82
CA GLU A 377 -30.82 -5.30 -1.43
C GLU A 377 -29.64 -4.75 -0.62
N TRP A 378 -28.47 -4.64 -1.23
CA TRP A 378 -27.24 -4.17 -0.56
C TRP A 378 -27.25 -2.65 -0.32
N LEU A 379 -27.78 -1.85 -1.25
CA LEU A 379 -27.74 -0.38 -1.23
C LEU A 379 -28.25 0.27 0.08
N PRO A 380 -29.35 -0.18 0.72
CA PRO A 380 -29.81 0.42 1.97
C PRO A 380 -28.81 0.31 3.13
N GLY A 381 -27.91 -0.67 3.10
CA GLY A 381 -26.85 -0.88 4.08
C GLY A 381 -25.57 -0.12 3.78
N PHE A 382 -25.43 0.44 2.58
CA PHE A 382 -24.22 1.17 2.18
C PHE A 382 -24.22 2.59 2.73
N THR A 383 -23.44 2.81 3.77
CA THR A 383 -23.27 4.10 4.45
C THR A 383 -21.80 4.51 4.41
N PRO A 384 -21.33 5.10 3.29
CA PRO A 384 -19.92 5.41 3.13
C PRO A 384 -19.44 6.39 4.21
N GLN A 385 -18.23 6.14 4.75
CA GLN A 385 -17.61 7.00 5.77
C GLN A 385 -17.45 8.46 5.32
N TRP A 386 -17.34 8.65 4.01
CA TRP A 386 -17.36 9.93 3.32
C TRP A 386 -18.13 9.76 2.01
N SER A 387 -18.98 10.69 1.68
CA SER A 387 -19.75 10.64 0.45
C SER A 387 -19.24 11.68 -0.54
N PRO A 388 -18.55 11.27 -1.63
CA PRO A 388 -18.12 12.21 -2.65
C PRO A 388 -19.32 13.05 -3.13
N PRO A 389 -19.18 14.39 -3.25
CA PRO A 389 -20.28 15.26 -3.66
C PRO A 389 -20.80 14.88 -5.05
N ALA A 390 -22.08 15.12 -5.29
CA ALA A 390 -22.69 14.84 -6.60
C ALA A 390 -22.08 15.72 -7.70
N GLU A 391 -21.73 16.96 -7.38
CA GLU A 391 -21.04 17.87 -8.27
C GLU A 391 -19.56 17.49 -8.39
N GLY A 392 -19.05 17.37 -9.60
CA GLY A 392 -17.65 17.01 -9.88
C GLY A 392 -17.30 15.54 -9.71
N PHE A 393 -18.29 14.65 -9.48
CA PHE A 393 -18.08 13.20 -9.48
C PHE A 393 -19.09 12.48 -10.38
N SER A 394 -18.69 11.31 -10.90
CA SER A 394 -19.56 10.41 -11.65
C SER A 394 -20.69 9.87 -10.77
N ASP A 395 -21.66 9.19 -11.38
CA ASP A 395 -22.54 8.29 -10.65
C ASP A 395 -21.74 7.24 -9.88
N TRP A 396 -22.39 6.62 -8.88
CA TRP A 396 -21.85 5.44 -8.24
C TRP A 396 -21.74 4.27 -9.22
N HIS A 397 -20.60 3.60 -9.22
CA HIS A 397 -20.33 2.39 -9.97
C HIS A 397 -20.05 1.24 -9.02
N TYR A 398 -20.50 0.05 -9.40
CA TYR A 398 -20.44 -1.14 -8.55
C TYR A 398 -19.80 -2.30 -9.30
N LEU A 399 -18.92 -3.03 -8.61
CA LEU A 399 -18.44 -4.33 -9.05
C LEU A 399 -19.32 -5.40 -8.37
N ILE A 400 -20.00 -6.20 -9.16
CA ILE A 400 -20.89 -7.27 -8.70
C ILE A 400 -20.43 -8.57 -9.32
N VAL A 401 -20.37 -9.64 -8.53
CA VAL A 401 -19.90 -10.95 -8.97
C VAL A 401 -20.91 -12.00 -8.57
N GLY A 402 -21.40 -12.78 -9.53
CA GLY A 402 -22.29 -13.93 -9.32
C GLY A 402 -21.51 -15.23 -9.16
N PRO A 403 -22.19 -16.32 -8.73
CA PRO A 403 -21.63 -17.66 -8.66
C PRO A 403 -21.34 -18.23 -10.06
N ASP A 404 -20.37 -19.16 -10.13
CA ASP A 404 -20.17 -20.00 -11.30
C ASP A 404 -21.31 -21.06 -11.39
N THR A 405 -21.63 -21.51 -12.59
CA THR A 405 -22.64 -22.56 -12.81
C THR A 405 -22.22 -23.94 -12.27
N ASP A 406 -20.90 -24.12 -12.06
CA ASP A 406 -20.31 -25.32 -11.49
C ASP A 406 -19.13 -24.96 -10.58
N PRO A 407 -19.40 -24.41 -9.37
CA PRO A 407 -18.37 -23.87 -8.50
C PRO A 407 -17.44 -24.97 -7.95
N ALA A 408 -16.13 -24.69 -7.97
CA ALA A 408 -15.10 -25.70 -7.64
C ALA A 408 -14.83 -25.86 -6.14
N PHE A 409 -15.06 -24.80 -5.33
CA PHE A 409 -14.52 -24.71 -3.98
C PHE A 409 -15.55 -24.52 -2.87
N VAL A 410 -16.83 -24.60 -3.20
CA VAL A 410 -17.90 -24.53 -2.20
C VAL A 410 -17.71 -25.57 -1.10
N GLY A 411 -17.77 -25.14 0.15
CA GLY A 411 -17.63 -26.01 1.33
C GLY A 411 -16.19 -26.49 1.61
N LYS A 412 -15.18 -26.01 0.87
CA LYS A 412 -13.77 -26.29 1.16
C LYS A 412 -13.13 -25.18 1.99
N PRO A 413 -12.19 -25.53 2.88
CA PRO A 413 -11.36 -24.52 3.53
C PRO A 413 -10.40 -23.86 2.53
N ILE A 414 -10.40 -22.54 2.55
CA ILE A 414 -9.55 -21.70 1.68
C ILE A 414 -8.77 -20.76 2.59
N ILE A 415 -7.45 -20.87 2.53
CA ILE A 415 -6.57 -20.00 3.28
C ILE A 415 -5.91 -19.02 2.30
N VAL A 416 -6.05 -17.73 2.55
CA VAL A 416 -5.40 -16.68 1.78
C VAL A 416 -4.25 -16.12 2.58
N LEU A 417 -3.00 -16.31 2.08
CA LEU A 417 -1.81 -15.74 2.71
C LEU A 417 -1.63 -14.30 2.24
N MET A 418 -1.51 -13.39 3.18
CA MET A 418 -1.42 -11.96 2.94
C MET A 418 -0.37 -11.28 3.81
N ASN A 419 0.10 -10.11 3.39
CA ASN A 419 0.99 -9.28 4.19
C ASN A 419 0.86 -7.78 3.86
N ASN A 420 1.65 -6.95 4.54
CA ASN A 420 1.68 -5.49 4.33
C ASN A 420 2.25 -5.06 2.96
N GLY A 421 2.73 -5.97 2.13
CA GLY A 421 3.02 -5.73 0.71
C GLY A 421 1.80 -5.77 -0.21
N ASN A 422 0.64 -6.24 0.30
CA ASN A 422 -0.60 -6.24 -0.48
C ASN A 422 -1.17 -4.82 -0.62
N PHE A 423 -1.54 -4.46 -1.86
CA PHE A 423 -1.99 -3.11 -2.17
C PHE A 423 -2.91 -3.08 -3.40
N SER A 424 -3.77 -2.06 -3.54
CA SER A 424 -4.59 -1.79 -4.74
C SER A 424 -5.56 -2.92 -5.06
N ALA A 425 -5.48 -3.56 -6.24
CA ALA A 425 -6.35 -4.67 -6.62
C ALA A 425 -6.27 -5.86 -5.65
N SER A 426 -5.15 -6.01 -4.91
CA SER A 426 -5.03 -7.01 -3.85
C SER A 426 -5.89 -6.66 -2.64
N ASP A 427 -6.05 -5.36 -2.30
CA ASP A 427 -6.99 -4.94 -1.24
C ASP A 427 -8.42 -5.28 -1.61
N ILE A 428 -8.81 -5.06 -2.89
CA ILE A 428 -10.14 -5.43 -3.39
C ILE A 428 -10.33 -6.96 -3.32
N PHE A 429 -9.30 -7.72 -3.72
CA PHE A 429 -9.30 -9.18 -3.65
C PHE A 429 -9.52 -9.67 -2.21
N LEU A 430 -8.76 -9.14 -1.26
CA LEU A 430 -8.88 -9.47 0.16
C LEU A 430 -10.24 -9.05 0.74
N SER A 431 -10.70 -7.84 0.43
CA SER A 431 -12.00 -7.33 0.88
C SER A 431 -13.17 -8.20 0.38
N ALA A 432 -13.10 -8.66 -0.86
CA ALA A 432 -14.12 -9.53 -1.45
C ALA A 432 -14.18 -10.90 -0.79
N LEU A 433 -13.06 -11.40 -0.28
CA LEU A 433 -12.93 -12.71 0.35
C LEU A 433 -13.14 -12.67 1.87
N LYS A 434 -12.91 -11.53 2.51
CA LYS A 434 -13.06 -11.34 3.97
C LYS A 434 -14.47 -11.70 4.45
N GLY A 435 -14.53 -12.56 5.48
CA GLY A 435 -15.79 -12.95 6.11
C GLY A 435 -16.64 -13.95 5.30
N ARG A 436 -16.13 -14.50 4.19
CA ARG A 436 -16.84 -15.54 3.44
C ARG A 436 -16.70 -16.90 4.11
N ASN A 437 -17.77 -17.67 4.03
CA ASN A 437 -17.80 -19.01 4.61
C ASN A 437 -16.69 -19.89 4.01
N GLY A 438 -15.92 -20.54 4.88
CA GLY A 438 -14.80 -21.38 4.48
C GLY A 438 -13.51 -20.63 4.11
N VAL A 439 -13.50 -19.30 4.04
CA VAL A 439 -12.31 -18.49 3.75
C VAL A 439 -11.69 -17.95 5.04
N THR A 440 -10.38 -18.04 5.15
CA THR A 440 -9.59 -17.47 6.24
C THR A 440 -8.43 -16.66 5.66
N LEU A 441 -8.34 -15.39 6.02
CA LEU A 441 -7.20 -14.53 5.70
C LEU A 441 -6.15 -14.69 6.80
N LEU A 442 -4.93 -15.12 6.44
CA LEU A 442 -3.82 -15.38 7.37
C LEU A 442 -2.63 -14.48 7.03
N GLY A 443 -2.10 -13.74 7.99
CA GLY A 443 -0.90 -12.92 7.80
C GLY A 443 -0.93 -11.60 8.53
N THR A 444 -0.41 -10.53 7.92
CA THR A 444 -0.48 -9.15 8.43
C THR A 444 -1.40 -8.30 7.58
N ALA A 445 -1.89 -7.18 8.13
CA ALA A 445 -2.82 -6.28 7.43
C ALA A 445 -2.23 -5.75 6.11
N SER A 446 -3.06 -5.62 5.09
CA SER A 446 -2.68 -5.04 3.80
C SER A 446 -2.44 -3.54 3.88
N SER A 447 -1.70 -2.98 2.93
CA SER A 447 -1.33 -1.56 2.91
C SER A 447 -2.50 -0.59 2.74
N GLY A 448 -3.56 -1.01 2.08
CA GLY A 448 -4.76 -0.19 1.88
C GLY A 448 -4.60 0.91 0.83
N GLY A 449 -5.29 0.76 -0.26
CA GLY A 449 -5.39 1.75 -1.32
C GLY A 449 -6.04 1.17 -2.56
N SER A 450 -6.97 1.89 -3.15
CA SER A 450 -7.60 1.48 -4.40
C SER A 450 -8.11 2.69 -5.15
N ALA A 451 -7.24 3.31 -5.93
CA ALA A 451 -7.58 4.47 -6.71
C ALA A 451 -7.14 4.32 -8.19
N ARG A 452 -7.72 5.14 -9.05
CA ARG A 452 -7.17 5.44 -10.37
C ARG A 452 -6.17 6.57 -10.21
N GLN A 453 -5.04 6.48 -10.86
CA GLN A 453 -4.06 7.57 -10.95
C GLN A 453 -4.19 8.28 -12.30
N ASN A 454 -4.26 9.60 -12.28
CA ASN A 454 -4.06 10.44 -13.45
C ASN A 454 -2.71 11.16 -13.31
N GLU A 455 -2.00 11.28 -14.44
CA GLU A 455 -0.73 11.99 -14.50
C GLU A 455 -0.95 13.37 -15.13
N HIS A 456 -0.37 14.40 -14.52
CA HIS A 456 -0.40 15.78 -14.95
C HIS A 456 1.03 16.31 -15.00
N ILE A 457 1.33 17.19 -15.94
CA ILE A 457 2.67 17.76 -16.11
C ILE A 457 2.66 19.21 -15.63
N LEU A 458 3.60 19.56 -14.76
CA LEU A 458 3.84 20.93 -14.34
C LEU A 458 4.57 21.68 -15.46
N PRO A 459 4.07 22.86 -15.90
CA PRO A 459 4.48 23.45 -17.17
C PRO A 459 5.85 24.12 -17.16
N ARG A 460 6.52 24.27 -16.01
CA ARG A 460 7.80 24.96 -15.89
C ARG A 460 8.94 24.05 -15.49
N SER A 461 8.70 23.12 -14.58
CA SER A 461 9.69 22.14 -14.14
C SER A 461 9.65 20.84 -14.93
N ASP A 462 8.65 20.63 -15.78
CA ASP A 462 8.36 19.37 -16.49
C ASP A 462 8.17 18.16 -15.57
N LEU A 463 7.93 18.42 -14.29
CA LEU A 463 7.64 17.36 -13.32
C LEU A 463 6.25 16.77 -13.56
N ALA A 464 6.15 15.46 -13.54
CA ALA A 464 4.89 14.75 -13.53
C ALA A 464 4.37 14.63 -12.09
N VAL A 465 3.08 14.95 -11.92
CA VAL A 465 2.32 14.76 -10.69
C VAL A 465 1.25 13.71 -10.95
N ARG A 466 1.22 12.67 -10.13
CA ARG A 466 0.16 11.67 -10.16
C ARG A 466 -0.79 11.90 -9.01
N LEU A 467 -2.10 11.95 -9.29
CA LEU A 467 -3.17 12.16 -8.32
C LEU A 467 -4.24 11.07 -8.48
N ALA A 468 -4.83 10.63 -7.35
CA ALA A 468 -6.00 9.77 -7.40
C ALA A 468 -7.20 10.51 -7.96
N SER A 469 -7.85 9.92 -8.95
CA SER A 469 -9.08 10.44 -9.56
C SER A 469 -10.31 9.57 -9.27
N MET A 470 -10.21 8.61 -8.35
CA MET A 470 -11.31 7.72 -7.97
C MET A 470 -11.33 7.53 -6.46
N ALA A 471 -12.48 7.74 -5.83
CA ALA A 471 -12.76 7.29 -4.48
C ALA A 471 -13.35 5.88 -4.54
N SER A 472 -12.77 4.93 -3.79
CA SER A 472 -13.11 3.52 -3.82
C SER A 472 -13.41 2.97 -2.42
N PHE A 473 -14.51 2.23 -2.29
CA PHE A 473 -15.06 1.80 -1.00
C PHE A 473 -15.19 0.28 -0.92
N GLN A 474 -14.90 -0.26 0.24
CA GLN A 474 -15.13 -1.65 0.59
C GLN A 474 -16.63 -1.90 0.72
N ALA A 475 -17.15 -2.88 0.02
CA ALA A 475 -18.60 -3.19 0.08
C ALA A 475 -19.03 -3.77 1.44
N SER A 476 -18.12 -4.42 2.16
CA SER A 476 -18.41 -5.10 3.42
C SER A 476 -18.63 -4.17 4.63
N ASN A 477 -18.06 -2.96 4.60
CA ASN A 477 -18.06 -2.03 5.74
C ASN A 477 -18.23 -0.55 5.36
N SER A 478 -18.41 -0.26 4.06
CA SER A 478 -18.59 1.09 3.52
C SER A 478 -17.40 2.05 3.76
N ARG A 479 -16.22 1.54 4.09
CA ARG A 479 -15.00 2.35 4.32
C ARG A 479 -14.19 2.49 3.04
N LEU A 480 -13.44 3.56 2.93
CA LEU A 480 -12.41 3.69 1.90
C LEU A 480 -11.40 2.53 2.00
N TYR A 481 -10.77 2.17 0.88
CA TYR A 481 -9.58 1.32 0.92
C TYR A 481 -8.39 2.12 1.43
N ASP A 482 -8.23 3.36 0.95
CA ASP A 482 -7.17 4.26 1.34
C ASP A 482 -7.30 4.63 2.83
N GLY A 483 -6.19 4.61 3.53
CA GLY A 483 -6.12 4.87 4.97
C GLY A 483 -6.66 3.75 5.88
N VAL A 484 -7.13 2.62 5.35
CA VAL A 484 -7.74 1.53 6.16
C VAL A 484 -7.09 0.18 5.94
N GLY A 485 -7.00 -0.29 4.70
CA GLY A 485 -6.53 -1.64 4.39
C GLY A 485 -7.47 -2.77 4.86
N ILE A 486 -7.01 -4.00 4.73
CA ILE A 486 -7.76 -5.20 5.11
C ILE A 486 -6.99 -5.95 6.20
N ASN A 487 -7.63 -6.16 7.36
CA ASN A 487 -7.05 -6.96 8.44
C ASN A 487 -7.21 -8.46 8.16
N PRO A 488 -6.22 -9.31 8.49
CA PRO A 488 -6.38 -10.75 8.43
C PRO A 488 -7.42 -11.26 9.46
N ASP A 489 -7.87 -12.50 9.32
CA ASP A 489 -8.66 -13.20 10.33
C ASP A 489 -7.75 -13.79 11.42
N ILE A 490 -6.56 -14.24 11.02
CA ILE A 490 -5.50 -14.72 11.90
C ILE A 490 -4.25 -13.89 11.63
N HIS A 491 -3.84 -13.12 12.65
CA HIS A 491 -2.62 -12.33 12.55
C HIS A 491 -1.39 -13.22 12.73
N MET A 492 -0.46 -13.15 11.77
CA MET A 492 0.83 -13.83 11.82
C MET A 492 1.86 -13.07 11.01
N GLU A 493 2.96 -12.68 11.63
CA GLU A 493 4.08 -12.03 10.93
C GLU A 493 4.97 -13.07 10.26
N PRO A 494 5.62 -12.76 9.12
CA PRO A 494 6.65 -13.59 8.55
C PRO A 494 7.86 -13.64 9.48
N GLU A 495 8.45 -14.82 9.65
CA GLU A 495 9.72 -15.00 10.38
C GLU A 495 10.92 -14.71 9.46
N PRO A 496 12.14 -14.51 10.02
CA PRO A 496 13.34 -14.22 9.24
C PRO A 496 13.66 -15.27 8.16
N GLY A 497 13.39 -16.54 8.44
CA GLY A 497 13.60 -17.64 7.50
C GLY A 497 12.80 -17.54 6.21
N PHE A 498 11.64 -16.86 6.25
CA PHE A 498 10.83 -16.60 5.07
C PHE A 498 11.58 -15.77 4.01
N PHE A 499 12.33 -14.76 4.43
CA PHE A 499 13.06 -13.86 3.50
C PHE A 499 14.23 -14.54 2.79
N VAL A 500 14.73 -15.65 3.32
CA VAL A 500 15.84 -16.43 2.77
C VAL A 500 15.43 -17.82 2.26
N ASN A 501 14.11 -18.09 2.19
CA ASN A 501 13.51 -19.37 1.79
C ASN A 501 13.92 -20.58 2.67
N ALA A 502 14.37 -20.34 3.90
CA ALA A 502 14.76 -21.42 4.83
C ALA A 502 13.54 -22.07 5.50
N SER A 503 12.51 -21.28 5.81
CA SER A 503 11.25 -21.71 6.45
C SER A 503 10.09 -20.84 5.97
N ASP A 504 8.86 -21.30 6.19
CA ASP A 504 7.63 -20.53 5.97
C ASP A 504 6.54 -21.01 6.96
N LEU A 505 6.64 -20.51 8.18
CA LEU A 505 5.71 -20.89 9.27
C LEU A 505 4.27 -20.47 8.95
N MET A 506 4.07 -19.41 8.18
CA MET A 506 2.72 -18.99 7.76
C MET A 506 2.09 -20.01 6.81
N LEU A 507 2.88 -20.55 5.87
CA LEU A 507 2.45 -21.63 4.98
C LEU A 507 2.18 -22.92 5.74
N GLU A 508 3.05 -23.28 6.69
CA GLU A 508 2.86 -24.45 7.57
C GLU A 508 1.55 -24.31 8.36
N ARG A 509 1.27 -23.13 8.92
CA ARG A 509 0.03 -22.85 9.63
C ARG A 509 -1.20 -22.94 8.73
N ALA A 510 -1.11 -22.50 7.49
CA ALA A 510 -2.19 -22.65 6.50
C ALA A 510 -2.52 -24.12 6.22
N ILE A 511 -1.49 -24.95 6.08
CA ILE A 511 -1.66 -26.41 5.91
C ILE A 511 -2.34 -27.04 7.13
N GLU A 512 -1.94 -26.66 8.34
CA GLU A 512 -2.54 -27.12 9.59
C GLU A 512 -4.03 -26.74 9.66
N LEU A 513 -4.39 -25.47 9.40
CA LEU A 513 -5.76 -24.97 9.40
C LEU A 513 -6.66 -25.76 8.45
N ILE A 514 -6.17 -26.12 7.25
CA ILE A 514 -6.91 -26.97 6.31
C ILE A 514 -7.12 -28.37 6.88
N ARG A 515 -6.16 -28.92 7.61
CA ARG A 515 -6.28 -30.24 8.25
C ARG A 515 -7.23 -30.24 9.44
N GLU A 516 -7.21 -29.19 10.26
CA GLU A 516 -8.06 -28.99 11.44
C GLU A 516 -9.54 -28.82 11.06
N SER A 517 -9.86 -28.13 9.96
CA SER A 517 -11.24 -27.79 9.56
C SER A 517 -12.17 -29.00 9.35
N ARG A 518 -11.66 -30.22 9.20
CA ARG A 518 -12.44 -31.47 9.11
C ARG A 518 -12.42 -32.34 10.38
N GLY A 519 -11.62 -31.95 11.40
CA GLY A 519 -11.63 -32.67 12.69
C GLY A 519 -12.87 -32.39 13.56
N GLY A 520 -13.60 -31.29 13.29
CA GLY A 520 -14.72 -30.81 14.08
C GLY A 520 -16.12 -31.32 13.70
N SER A 521 -16.29 -32.08 12.61
CA SER A 521 -17.61 -32.52 12.13
C SER A 521 -18.11 -33.85 12.73
N HIS A 522 -17.51 -34.34 13.82
CA HIS A 522 -17.90 -35.59 14.47
C HIS A 522 -18.23 -35.47 15.97
N ILE A 523 -18.59 -34.29 16.50
CA ILE A 523 -19.17 -34.20 17.86
C ILE A 523 -20.41 -33.31 17.78
N GLY A 524 -21.57 -33.96 17.70
CA GLY A 524 -22.84 -33.26 17.88
C GLY A 524 -24.02 -33.94 17.15
N ARG A 525 -24.46 -35.09 17.60
CA ARG A 525 -25.87 -35.52 17.52
C ARG A 525 -26.49 -35.39 18.89
#